data_867d9209cfb8e41fbc190c84d75736f4
#
_entry.id   867d9209cfb8e41fbc190c84d75736f4
#
_cell.length_a   1.000
_cell.length_b   1.000
_cell.length_c   1.000
_cell.angle_alpha   90.00
_cell.angle_beta   90.00
_cell.angle_gamma   90.00
#
_symmetry.space_group_name_H-M   'P 1'
#
loop_
_entity.id
_entity.type
_entity.pdbx_description
1 polymer ?
#
loop_
_entity_poly.entity_id
_entity_poly.type
_entity_poly.pdbx_seq_one_letter_code
_entity_poly.pdbx_strand_id
1 'polypeptide(L)'
;MADNGLGPILAEPTLATYADVVDDLEMVRVANANRLRQLTDDGEHGHGLSLHNPDVMRLATLVDELGASEHKAILALQRVMRAHQLGPWVKSTAGVGEKQAARLLGCIRDPYWNDLHDRRRSLRELWAYCGLHVLDTTTAQTTIDGHAVGGGGGVAPSRKRGQKANWDSEARKRVWLVAASCIKQAN
;
A
#
# COMPACT_ATOMS: atom_id res chain seq x y z
N MET A 1 -24.14 -24.99 -17.48
CA MET A 1 -24.20 -24.33 -16.18
C MET A 1 -24.34 -22.85 -16.44
N ALA A 2 -25.46 -22.27 -16.05
CA ALA A 2 -25.75 -20.87 -16.33
C ALA A 2 -24.72 -20.01 -15.57
N ASP A 3 -23.92 -19.29 -16.32
CA ASP A 3 -23.06 -18.22 -15.83
C ASP A 3 -24.01 -17.15 -15.26
N ASN A 4 -24.09 -17.05 -13.94
CA ASN A 4 -25.00 -16.16 -13.24
C ASN A 4 -24.51 -14.70 -13.26
N GLY A 5 -23.95 -14.23 -14.34
CA GLY A 5 -23.75 -12.80 -14.63
C GLY A 5 -23.04 -11.96 -13.55
N LEU A 6 -22.25 -12.59 -12.68
CA LEU A 6 -21.55 -11.92 -11.59
C LEU A 6 -20.10 -11.66 -11.99
N GLY A 7 -19.91 -10.62 -12.79
CA GLY A 7 -18.64 -10.00 -12.99
C GLY A 7 -18.17 -9.23 -11.74
N PRO A 8 -17.09 -8.44 -11.84
CA PRO A 8 -16.59 -7.62 -10.75
C PRO A 8 -17.69 -6.62 -10.29
N ILE A 9 -18.02 -6.66 -9.01
CA ILE A 9 -19.10 -5.84 -8.42
C ILE A 9 -18.52 -4.59 -7.74
N LEU A 10 -17.35 -4.73 -7.14
CA LEU A 10 -16.72 -3.69 -6.32
C LEU A 10 -15.52 -3.01 -7.02
N ALA A 11 -15.20 -3.39 -8.25
CA ALA A 11 -14.18 -2.73 -9.03
C ALA A 11 -14.64 -1.32 -9.43
N GLU A 12 -13.94 -0.30 -8.97
CA GLU A 12 -14.18 1.09 -9.31
C GLU A 12 -12.92 1.65 -10.01
N PRO A 13 -12.93 1.78 -11.35
CA PRO A 13 -11.75 2.22 -12.10
C PRO A 13 -11.24 3.61 -11.69
N THR A 14 -12.16 4.53 -11.34
CA THR A 14 -11.77 5.87 -10.90
C THR A 14 -11.11 5.85 -9.54
N LEU A 15 -11.54 4.98 -8.61
CA LEU A 15 -10.90 4.79 -7.32
C LEU A 15 -9.45 4.30 -7.50
N ALA A 16 -9.26 3.31 -8.36
CA ALA A 16 -7.96 2.74 -8.65
C ALA A 16 -7.03 3.79 -9.27
N THR A 17 -7.51 4.54 -10.27
CA THR A 17 -6.74 5.60 -10.92
C THR A 17 -6.35 6.70 -9.94
N TYR A 18 -7.26 7.17 -9.09
CA TYR A 18 -6.91 8.16 -8.07
C TYR A 18 -5.94 7.62 -7.02
N ALA A 19 -6.02 6.34 -6.66
CA ALA A 19 -5.04 5.72 -5.77
C ALA A 19 -3.64 5.73 -6.39
N ASP A 20 -3.51 5.35 -7.66
CA ASP A 20 -2.26 5.38 -8.40
C ASP A 20 -1.70 6.82 -8.50
N VAL A 21 -2.54 7.81 -8.83
CA VAL A 21 -2.13 9.24 -8.87
C VAL A 21 -1.63 9.74 -7.52
N VAL A 22 -2.28 9.36 -6.41
CA VAL A 22 -1.83 9.74 -5.06
C VAL A 22 -0.48 9.10 -4.74
N ASP A 23 -0.27 7.83 -5.13
CA ASP A 23 0.98 7.11 -4.90
C ASP A 23 2.13 7.73 -5.70
N ASP A 24 1.92 8.10 -6.95
CA ASP A 24 2.91 8.76 -7.80
C ASP A 24 3.29 10.14 -7.26
N LEU A 25 2.31 10.97 -6.89
CA LEU A 25 2.56 12.29 -6.33
C LEU A 25 3.29 12.22 -4.98
N GLU A 26 2.90 11.30 -4.08
CA GLU A 26 3.58 11.06 -2.82
C GLU A 26 5.04 10.65 -3.06
N MET A 27 5.30 9.73 -3.98
CA MET A 27 6.64 9.27 -4.33
C MET A 27 7.51 10.41 -4.85
N VAL A 28 7.01 11.21 -5.80
CA VAL A 28 7.75 12.33 -6.39
C VAL A 28 8.02 13.41 -5.34
N ARG A 29 7.02 13.78 -4.53
CA ARG A 29 7.19 14.77 -3.46
C ARG A 29 8.23 14.33 -2.43
N VAL A 30 8.13 13.09 -1.93
CA VAL A 30 9.08 12.56 -0.93
C VAL A 30 10.49 12.50 -1.48
N ALA A 31 10.68 12.07 -2.73
CA ALA A 31 11.99 12.05 -3.38
C ALA A 31 12.60 13.46 -3.47
N ASN A 32 11.81 14.47 -3.86
CA ASN A 32 12.29 15.84 -3.98
C ASN A 32 12.49 16.52 -2.62
N ALA A 33 11.64 16.25 -1.62
CA ALA A 33 11.85 16.69 -0.25
C ALA A 33 13.17 16.14 0.34
N ASN A 34 13.52 14.88 0.05
CA ASN A 34 14.79 14.30 0.46
C ASN A 34 15.98 14.96 -0.23
N ARG A 35 15.87 15.30 -1.53
CA ARG A 35 16.91 16.05 -2.25
C ARG A 35 17.10 17.45 -1.66
N LEU A 36 16.00 18.16 -1.37
CA LEU A 36 16.04 19.47 -0.74
C LEU A 36 16.73 19.38 0.64
N ARG A 37 16.36 18.39 1.46
CA ARG A 37 17.01 18.16 2.75
C ARG A 37 18.50 17.92 2.61
N GLN A 38 18.93 17.08 1.65
CA GLN A 38 20.35 16.86 1.40
C GLN A 38 21.11 18.14 1.00
N LEU A 39 20.49 19.03 0.23
CA LEU A 39 21.08 20.32 -0.13
C LEU A 39 21.24 21.24 1.08
N THR A 40 20.34 21.18 2.05
CA THR A 40 20.31 22.10 3.21
C THR A 40 20.89 21.50 4.50
N ASP A 41 21.18 20.21 4.52
CA ASP A 41 21.78 19.54 5.68
C ASP A 41 23.25 19.97 5.84
N ASP A 42 23.62 20.38 7.04
CA ASP A 42 24.99 20.77 7.44
C ASP A 42 25.85 19.56 7.85
N GLY A 43 25.29 18.33 7.85
CA GLY A 43 26.01 17.11 8.20
C GLY A 43 27.03 16.66 7.14
N GLU A 44 27.82 15.62 7.47
CA GLU A 44 28.92 15.09 6.64
C GLU A 44 28.52 14.77 5.18
N HIS A 45 27.25 14.42 4.96
CA HIS A 45 26.73 14.06 3.64
C HIS A 45 25.81 15.13 3.01
N GLY A 46 25.63 16.26 3.69
CA GLY A 46 24.85 17.39 3.22
C GLY A 46 25.72 18.43 2.48
N HIS A 47 25.05 19.39 1.84
CA HIS A 47 25.74 20.47 1.13
C HIS A 47 25.76 21.80 1.89
N GLY A 48 25.04 21.91 3.02
CA GLY A 48 25.02 23.09 3.88
C GLY A 48 24.49 24.37 3.21
N LEU A 49 23.69 24.24 2.14
CA LEU A 49 23.18 25.40 1.43
C LEU A 49 22.06 26.08 2.22
N SER A 50 22.14 27.41 2.31
CA SER A 50 21.09 28.18 2.97
C SER A 50 19.75 28.10 2.22
N LEU A 51 18.65 28.03 2.96
CA LEU A 51 17.30 28.18 2.42
C LEU A 51 17.05 29.54 1.74
N HIS A 52 17.91 30.57 2.01
CA HIS A 52 17.88 31.86 1.33
C HIS A 52 18.58 31.84 -0.04
N ASN A 53 19.27 30.75 -0.39
CA ASN A 53 19.80 30.58 -1.73
C ASN A 53 18.63 30.55 -2.73
N PRO A 54 18.64 31.39 -3.80
CA PRO A 54 17.52 31.49 -4.73
C PRO A 54 17.15 30.16 -5.41
N ASP A 55 18.11 29.30 -5.71
CA ASP A 55 17.86 28.01 -6.37
C ASP A 55 17.29 26.99 -5.38
N VAL A 56 17.76 27.00 -4.11
CA VAL A 56 17.20 26.19 -3.03
C VAL A 56 15.76 26.62 -2.75
N MET A 57 15.48 27.92 -2.73
CA MET A 57 14.13 28.45 -2.53
C MET A 57 13.18 28.05 -3.67
N ARG A 58 13.65 28.07 -4.93
CA ARG A 58 12.83 27.59 -6.08
C ARG A 58 12.49 26.10 -5.93
N LEU A 59 13.45 25.27 -5.53
CA LEU A 59 13.23 23.85 -5.27
C LEU A 59 12.25 23.63 -4.11
N ALA A 60 12.37 24.40 -3.03
CA ALA A 60 11.44 24.33 -1.90
C ALA A 60 10.00 24.66 -2.35
N THR A 61 9.83 25.73 -3.13
CA THR A 61 8.53 26.10 -3.71
C THR A 61 7.95 24.95 -4.55
N LEU A 62 8.76 24.31 -5.39
CA LEU A 62 8.33 23.16 -6.19
C LEU A 62 7.87 21.98 -5.30
N VAL A 63 8.58 21.69 -4.21
CA VAL A 63 8.18 20.63 -3.26
C VAL A 63 6.85 20.96 -2.59
N ASP A 64 6.61 22.23 -2.25
CA ASP A 64 5.34 22.69 -1.67
C ASP A 64 4.18 22.58 -2.69
N GLU A 65 4.40 22.92 -3.96
CA GLU A 65 3.42 22.76 -5.04
C GLU A 65 3.07 21.28 -5.27
N LEU A 66 4.07 20.38 -5.23
CA LEU A 66 3.83 18.92 -5.26
C LEU A 66 2.99 18.46 -4.08
N GLY A 67 3.26 18.99 -2.87
CA GLY A 67 2.46 18.72 -1.67
C GLY A 67 1.00 19.18 -1.81
N ALA A 68 0.78 20.36 -2.37
CA ALA A 68 -0.55 20.88 -2.64
C ALA A 68 -1.30 20.02 -3.67
N SER A 69 -0.60 19.54 -4.70
CA SER A 69 -1.15 18.67 -5.73
C SER A 69 -1.52 17.29 -5.16
N GLU A 70 -0.63 16.69 -4.37
CA GLU A 70 -0.91 15.44 -3.62
C GLU A 70 -2.14 15.59 -2.73
N HIS A 71 -2.23 16.69 -1.98
CA HIS A 71 -3.37 16.93 -1.11
C HIS A 71 -4.70 17.00 -1.89
N LYS A 72 -4.73 17.68 -3.03
CA LYS A 72 -5.91 17.73 -3.91
C LYS A 72 -6.29 16.33 -4.40
N ALA A 73 -5.32 15.52 -4.80
CA ALA A 73 -5.55 14.15 -5.25
C ALA A 73 -6.10 13.27 -4.10
N ILE A 74 -5.58 13.43 -2.87
CA ILE A 74 -6.10 12.73 -1.68
C ILE A 74 -7.56 13.09 -1.42
N LEU A 75 -7.93 14.37 -1.50
CA LEU A 75 -9.32 14.80 -1.30
C LEU A 75 -10.26 14.22 -2.36
N ALA A 76 -9.79 14.14 -3.62
CA ALA A 76 -10.55 13.52 -4.70
C ALA A 76 -10.72 12.00 -4.46
N LEU A 77 -9.64 11.31 -4.09
CA LEU A 77 -9.67 9.88 -3.73
C LEU A 77 -10.65 9.59 -2.58
N GLN A 78 -10.61 10.39 -1.51
CA GLN A 78 -11.53 10.24 -0.39
C GLN A 78 -12.99 10.49 -0.78
N ARG A 79 -13.25 11.42 -1.72
CA ARG A 79 -14.60 11.64 -2.25
C ARG A 79 -15.11 10.42 -2.98
N VAL A 80 -14.30 9.81 -3.85
CA VAL A 80 -14.64 8.57 -4.57
C VAL A 80 -14.87 7.43 -3.57
N MET A 81 -14.01 7.29 -2.55
CA MET A 81 -14.18 6.24 -1.52
C MET A 81 -15.49 6.39 -0.75
N ARG A 82 -15.90 7.60 -0.41
CA ARG A 82 -17.18 7.84 0.28
C ARG A 82 -18.40 7.47 -0.56
N ALA A 83 -18.30 7.64 -1.88
CA ALA A 83 -19.35 7.25 -2.82
C ALA A 83 -19.35 5.74 -3.15
N HIS A 84 -18.24 5.05 -2.86
CA HIS A 84 -18.10 3.61 -3.09
C HIS A 84 -19.05 2.80 -2.21
N GLN A 85 -19.48 1.61 -2.66
CA GLN A 85 -20.38 0.73 -1.90
C GLN A 85 -19.87 0.39 -0.48
N LEU A 86 -18.55 0.30 -0.30
CA LEU A 86 -17.91 0.09 1.00
C LEU A 86 -17.72 1.38 1.83
N GLY A 87 -18.06 2.54 1.29
CA GLY A 87 -17.89 3.84 1.96
C GLY A 87 -18.54 3.90 3.35
N PRO A 88 -19.81 3.52 3.51
CA PRO A 88 -20.46 3.50 4.82
C PRO A 88 -19.76 2.60 5.84
N TRP A 89 -19.28 1.42 5.41
CA TRP A 89 -18.54 0.51 6.26
C TRP A 89 -17.18 1.10 6.69
N VAL A 90 -16.42 1.68 5.75
CA VAL A 90 -15.15 2.36 6.06
C VAL A 90 -15.36 3.47 7.08
N LYS A 91 -16.40 4.28 6.91
CA LYS A 91 -16.74 5.38 7.83
C LYS A 91 -17.10 4.88 9.24
N SER A 92 -17.76 3.73 9.36
CA SER A 92 -18.20 3.16 10.64
C SER A 92 -17.13 2.33 11.36
N THR A 93 -16.04 1.98 10.67
CA THR A 93 -14.99 1.11 11.23
C THR A 93 -13.84 1.94 11.78
N ALA A 94 -13.69 1.93 13.11
CA ALA A 94 -12.62 2.65 13.79
C ALA A 94 -11.24 2.19 13.29
N GLY A 95 -10.35 3.12 13.01
CA GLY A 95 -9.00 2.86 12.52
C GLY A 95 -8.90 2.63 11.01
N VAL A 96 -10.01 2.45 10.30
CA VAL A 96 -10.01 2.33 8.84
C VAL A 96 -10.25 3.70 8.21
N GLY A 97 -9.18 4.41 7.89
CA GLY A 97 -9.27 5.72 7.25
C GLY A 97 -9.58 5.62 5.75
N GLU A 98 -10.41 6.54 5.22
CA GLU A 98 -10.84 6.60 3.82
C GLU A 98 -9.65 6.55 2.83
N LYS A 99 -8.56 7.30 3.10
CA LYS A 99 -7.36 7.32 2.25
C LYS A 99 -6.73 5.94 2.14
N GLN A 100 -6.55 5.23 3.25
CA GLN A 100 -5.88 3.92 3.26
C GLN A 100 -6.79 2.83 2.70
N ALA A 101 -8.08 2.85 3.03
CA ALA A 101 -9.05 1.93 2.44
C ALA A 101 -9.12 2.07 0.92
N ALA A 102 -9.18 3.31 0.41
CA ALA A 102 -9.20 3.57 -1.02
C ALA A 102 -7.94 3.08 -1.73
N ARG A 103 -6.76 3.34 -1.17
CA ARG A 103 -5.49 2.86 -1.74
C ARG A 103 -5.38 1.34 -1.70
N LEU A 104 -5.89 0.69 -0.64
CA LEU A 104 -5.93 -0.76 -0.56
C LEU A 104 -6.86 -1.35 -1.63
N LEU A 105 -8.07 -0.83 -1.76
CA LEU A 105 -9.01 -1.25 -2.81
C LEU A 105 -8.46 -0.97 -4.21
N GLY A 106 -7.76 0.14 -4.41
CA GLY A 106 -7.05 0.44 -5.66
C GLY A 106 -6.05 -0.65 -6.05
N CYS A 107 -5.27 -1.17 -5.10
CA CYS A 107 -4.33 -2.27 -5.35
C CYS A 107 -5.03 -3.62 -5.58
N ILE A 108 -6.06 -3.93 -4.78
CA ILE A 108 -6.74 -5.23 -4.81
C ILE A 108 -7.72 -5.30 -5.99
N ARG A 109 -8.22 -4.17 -6.45
CA ARG A 109 -9.36 -4.05 -7.40
C ARG A 109 -10.63 -4.60 -6.74
N ASP A 110 -11.27 -5.61 -7.30
CA ASP A 110 -12.41 -6.25 -6.66
C ASP A 110 -11.92 -7.35 -5.69
N PRO A 111 -12.19 -7.26 -4.38
CA PRO A 111 -11.77 -8.28 -3.42
C PRO A 111 -12.44 -9.63 -3.65
N TYR A 112 -13.56 -9.69 -4.37
CA TYR A 112 -14.30 -10.91 -4.64
C TYR A 112 -14.11 -11.45 -6.06
N TRP A 113 -13.39 -10.73 -6.92
CA TRP A 113 -13.17 -11.12 -8.31
C TRP A 113 -11.67 -11.26 -8.62
N ASN A 114 -11.32 -12.29 -9.36
CA ASN A 114 -9.96 -12.52 -9.84
C ASN A 114 -9.91 -12.23 -11.34
N ASP A 115 -9.47 -11.03 -11.70
CA ASP A 115 -9.39 -10.57 -13.09
C ASP A 115 -8.48 -11.45 -13.96
N LEU A 116 -7.42 -12.04 -13.36
CA LEU A 116 -6.47 -12.87 -14.10
C LEU A 116 -7.10 -14.19 -14.59
N HIS A 117 -8.06 -14.72 -13.83
CA HIS A 117 -8.71 -16.00 -14.11
C HIS A 117 -10.20 -15.87 -14.46
N ASP A 118 -10.70 -14.65 -14.56
CA ASP A 118 -12.09 -14.32 -14.85
C ASP A 118 -13.09 -15.15 -14.02
N ARG A 119 -12.89 -15.17 -12.70
CA ARG A 119 -13.68 -15.93 -11.75
C ARG A 119 -13.72 -15.30 -10.36
N ARG A 120 -14.64 -15.78 -9.53
CA ARG A 120 -14.68 -15.38 -8.12
C ARG A 120 -13.36 -15.69 -7.42
N ARG A 121 -12.90 -14.74 -6.62
CA ARG A 121 -11.74 -14.87 -5.74
C ARG A 121 -12.17 -15.45 -4.40
N SER A 122 -11.46 -16.46 -3.90
CA SER A 122 -11.63 -16.93 -2.54
C SER A 122 -10.91 -16.02 -1.55
N LEU A 123 -11.33 -16.03 -0.28
CA LEU A 123 -10.65 -15.29 0.78
C LEU A 123 -9.17 -15.70 0.93
N ARG A 124 -8.87 -16.99 0.75
CA ARG A 124 -7.49 -17.52 0.77
C ARG A 124 -6.62 -16.90 -0.33
N GLU A 125 -7.16 -16.74 -1.53
CA GLU A 125 -6.46 -16.11 -2.66
C GLU A 125 -6.23 -14.61 -2.39
N LEU A 126 -7.20 -13.92 -1.78
CA LEU A 126 -7.03 -12.53 -1.38
C LEU A 126 -5.92 -12.38 -0.33
N TRP A 127 -5.91 -13.24 0.68
CA TRP A 127 -4.83 -13.25 1.67
C TRP A 127 -3.47 -13.56 1.05
N ALA A 128 -3.40 -14.52 0.13
CA ALA A 128 -2.16 -14.84 -0.59
C ALA A 128 -1.70 -13.65 -1.43
N TYR A 129 -2.60 -12.97 -2.13
CA TYR A 129 -2.31 -11.77 -2.89
C TYR A 129 -1.72 -10.66 -2.01
N CYS A 130 -2.29 -10.45 -0.83
CA CYS A 130 -1.81 -9.47 0.14
C CYS A 130 -0.58 -9.95 0.95
N GLY A 131 -0.05 -11.14 0.69
CA GLY A 131 1.09 -11.69 1.44
C GLY A 131 0.79 -12.01 2.90
N LEU A 132 -0.47 -12.31 3.22
CA LEU A 132 -0.94 -12.66 4.57
C LEU A 132 -1.11 -14.18 4.77
N HIS A 133 -0.78 -14.98 3.76
CA HIS A 133 -0.83 -16.43 3.86
C HIS A 133 0.31 -16.96 4.74
N VAL A 134 0.10 -18.15 5.25
CA VAL A 134 1.08 -18.86 6.07
C VAL A 134 1.68 -19.97 5.21
N LEU A 135 3.01 -20.08 5.22
CA LEU A 135 3.73 -21.18 4.59
C LEU A 135 3.89 -22.31 5.61
N ASP A 136 3.50 -23.54 5.23
CA ASP A 136 3.76 -24.72 6.05
C ASP A 136 5.27 -24.96 6.13
N THR A 137 5.80 -25.03 7.34
CA THR A 137 7.20 -25.29 7.59
C THR A 137 7.58 -26.78 7.41
N THR A 138 6.60 -27.66 7.20
CA THR A 138 6.83 -29.08 6.94
C THR A 138 7.59 -29.35 5.62
N THR A 139 7.63 -28.39 4.71
CA THR A 139 8.42 -28.49 3.46
C THR A 139 9.71 -27.67 3.49
N ALA A 140 9.91 -26.81 4.49
CA ALA A 140 11.15 -26.07 4.68
C ALA A 140 11.89 -26.65 5.89
N GLN A 141 12.70 -27.70 5.67
CA GLN A 141 13.73 -28.08 6.64
C GLN A 141 14.72 -26.90 6.75
N THR A 142 14.45 -26.00 7.68
CA THR A 142 15.43 -25.01 8.11
C THR A 142 16.27 -25.70 9.19
N THR A 143 17.37 -26.30 8.78
CA THR A 143 18.43 -26.71 9.68
C THR A 143 19.12 -25.45 10.19
N ILE A 144 18.81 -25.04 11.41
CA ILE A 144 19.67 -24.16 12.18
C ILE A 144 20.53 -25.10 13.06
N ASP A 145 21.85 -25.06 12.84
CA ASP A 145 22.85 -25.87 13.59
C ASP A 145 22.62 -27.39 13.62
N GLY A 146 22.14 -27.97 12.52
CA GLY A 146 22.03 -29.44 12.41
C GLY A 146 20.89 -30.08 13.21
N HIS A 147 20.05 -29.32 13.89
CA HIS A 147 18.87 -29.81 14.59
C HIS A 147 17.58 -29.45 13.85
N ALA A 148 16.80 -30.44 13.46
CA ALA A 148 15.46 -30.27 12.93
C ALA A 148 14.56 -29.74 14.06
N VAL A 149 14.22 -28.46 14.03
CA VAL A 149 13.22 -27.91 14.93
C VAL A 149 11.85 -28.24 14.37
N GLY A 150 11.32 -29.39 14.74
CA GLY A 150 9.95 -29.81 14.47
C GLY A 150 8.98 -29.03 15.34
N GLY A 151 8.54 -27.89 14.87
CA GLY A 151 7.43 -27.15 15.42
C GLY A 151 6.42 -26.92 14.31
N GLY A 152 5.21 -27.48 14.42
CA GLY A 152 4.08 -27.25 13.49
C GLY A 152 3.57 -25.81 13.49
N GLY A 153 4.44 -24.85 13.29
CA GLY A 153 4.14 -23.42 13.20
C GLY A 153 4.31 -22.94 11.77
N GLY A 154 3.26 -22.34 11.20
CA GLY A 154 3.34 -21.69 9.91
C GLY A 154 4.17 -20.42 9.98
N VAL A 155 4.96 -20.15 8.95
CA VAL A 155 5.81 -18.96 8.83
C VAL A 155 5.18 -17.96 7.84
N ALA A 156 5.17 -16.68 8.21
CA ALA A 156 4.77 -15.63 7.28
C ALA A 156 5.72 -15.58 6.08
N PRO A 157 5.20 -15.38 4.85
CA PRO A 157 6.05 -15.30 3.67
C PRO A 157 7.01 -14.13 3.76
N SER A 158 8.27 -14.38 3.51
CA SER A 158 9.33 -13.36 3.50
C SER A 158 9.92 -13.21 2.10
N ARG A 159 10.31 -11.97 1.75
CA ARG A 159 10.97 -11.70 0.48
C ARG A 159 12.43 -12.19 0.53
N LYS A 160 12.79 -13.05 -0.38
CA LYS A 160 14.19 -13.50 -0.52
C LYS A 160 14.87 -12.71 -1.63
N ARG A 161 16.15 -12.34 -1.42
CA ARG A 161 16.94 -11.62 -2.41
C ARG A 161 17.05 -12.43 -3.70
N GLY A 162 16.81 -11.79 -4.85
CA GLY A 162 16.88 -12.44 -6.15
C GLY A 162 15.66 -13.29 -6.52
N GLN A 163 14.65 -13.40 -5.66
CA GLN A 163 13.41 -14.13 -5.96
C GLN A 163 12.23 -13.17 -6.11
N LYS A 164 11.36 -13.46 -7.08
CA LYS A 164 10.09 -12.75 -7.22
C LYS A 164 9.14 -13.20 -6.12
N ALA A 165 8.56 -12.25 -5.40
CA ALA A 165 7.52 -12.55 -4.42
C ALA A 165 6.26 -13.04 -5.15
N ASN A 166 5.52 -13.97 -4.53
CA ASN A 166 4.24 -14.47 -5.02
C ASN A 166 3.04 -13.67 -4.47
N TRP A 167 3.29 -12.49 -3.94
CA TRP A 167 2.27 -11.55 -3.44
C TRP A 167 2.54 -10.15 -3.97
N ASP A 168 1.52 -9.30 -3.92
CA ASP A 168 1.64 -7.88 -4.24
C ASP A 168 2.21 -7.10 -3.04
N SER A 169 3.34 -6.43 -3.24
CA SER A 169 4.04 -5.71 -2.16
C SER A 169 3.31 -4.45 -1.71
N GLU A 170 2.60 -3.77 -2.62
CA GLU A 170 1.82 -2.58 -2.29
C GLU A 170 0.56 -2.97 -1.52
N ALA A 171 -0.17 -3.99 -1.96
CA ALA A 171 -1.31 -4.52 -1.21
C ALA A 171 -0.89 -4.92 0.21
N ARG A 172 0.23 -5.63 0.38
CA ARG A 172 0.77 -5.99 1.70
C ARG A 172 1.08 -4.78 2.56
N LYS A 173 1.74 -3.77 2.00
CA LYS A 173 2.03 -2.50 2.69
C LYS A 173 0.75 -1.79 3.13
N ARG A 174 -0.27 -1.72 2.25
CA ARG A 174 -1.54 -1.08 2.55
C ARG A 174 -2.32 -1.81 3.65
N VAL A 175 -2.38 -3.13 3.60
CA VAL A 175 -3.00 -3.94 4.68
C VAL A 175 -2.30 -3.70 6.02
N TRP A 176 -0.96 -3.66 6.02
CA TRP A 176 -0.20 -3.38 7.24
C TRP A 176 -0.52 -1.99 7.80
N LEU A 177 -0.62 -0.96 6.95
CA LEU A 177 -0.97 0.40 7.37
C LEU A 177 -2.38 0.49 7.97
N VAL A 178 -3.34 -0.23 7.38
CA VAL A 178 -4.70 -0.33 7.93
C VAL A 178 -4.67 -1.03 9.29
N ALA A 179 -4.02 -2.18 9.40
CA ALA A 179 -3.91 -2.91 10.65
C ALA A 179 -3.23 -2.08 11.76
N ALA A 180 -2.13 -1.41 11.45
CA ALA A 180 -1.43 -0.52 12.40
C ALA A 180 -2.32 0.64 12.87
N SER A 181 -3.16 1.19 11.99
CA SER A 181 -4.12 2.24 12.35
C SER A 181 -5.22 1.70 13.27
N CYS A 182 -5.75 0.51 12.98
CA CYS A 182 -6.75 -0.14 13.84
C CYS A 182 -6.20 -0.42 15.24
N ILE A 183 -4.97 -0.91 15.36
CA ILE A 183 -4.32 -1.18 16.66
C ILE A 183 -4.17 0.11 17.47
N LYS A 184 -3.80 1.23 16.82
CA LYS A 184 -3.67 2.54 17.49
C LYS A 184 -5.01 3.10 17.99
N GLN A 185 -6.11 2.74 17.35
CA GLN A 185 -7.44 3.17 17.76
C GLN A 185 -8.05 2.29 18.85
N ALA A 186 -7.55 1.07 19.03
CA ALA A 186 -8.03 0.13 20.05
C ALA A 186 -7.39 0.35 21.43
N ASN A 187 -6.32 1.15 21.51
CA ASN A 187 -5.63 1.56 22.74
C ASN A 187 -6.03 2.98 23.15
#